data_ef34689ed82ff1ae5c6305ea06e85319
#
_entry.id   ef34689ed82ff1ae5c6305ea06e85319
#
_cell.length_a   1.000
_cell.length_b   1.000
_cell.length_c   1.000
_cell.angle_alpha   90.00
_cell.angle_beta   90.00
_cell.angle_gamma   90.00
#
_symmetry.space_group_name_H-M   'P 1'
#
loop_
_entity.id
_entity.type
_entity.pdbx_description
1 polymer ?
#
loop_
_entity_poly.entity_id
_entity_poly.type
_entity_poly.pdbx_seq_one_letter_code
_entity_poly.pdbx_strand_id
1 'polypeptide(L)'
;MPFAPVAAMAADQSGTRGAETPPRQPLRQFNVPGAPDPPPPTDPDVIVRAENGRVVVRGTRLTTPLVIDCVLDEPLYDEVKPISDFIQTVPNEGELASERTEAWISYDDTNFYLSCKCYDSAPPEDWTANEYRRDTNQLRQNDMFGALLDTFHDRRNGFNFYTNPLGARADQVITNEGNPNADWNPVWFVRTGRFDGGWTVEMAIPFRSIRYVSGADQEWGIQLRRSIRRRNEWTHLTYVPAATGGVTSIFRASAAATLVDLDLPPAAKNIELKPYAISKLTTDKVRANPVSNDLTATAGIDAKYGINANLTADLTVNTDFAQVQVDEQQVNLTRFPVVFPEKRDFFLEGRGTFEFGRTSGQAGFSGQVNVNNQAPQLFFTRRIGLDNGREVSIIAGGRVTGTVGKYAVGVMNMETGYESPSGVAIQACAPPYTTCTPRTKVHRHAGPARHPPPLDDRRDLHESFERADR
;
A
#
# COMPACT_ATOMS: atom_id res chain seq x y z
N MET A 1 80.29 -12.07 -30.87
CA MET A 1 79.87 -13.00 -29.78
C MET A 1 78.47 -13.36 -30.03
N PRO A 2 78.15 -14.66 -30.27
CA PRO A 2 76.85 -15.09 -30.78
C PRO A 2 75.83 -15.30 -29.64
N PHE A 3 74.59 -14.97 -29.94
CA PHE A 3 73.43 -15.27 -29.12
C PHE A 3 73.08 -16.76 -29.14
N ALA A 4 72.88 -17.38 -28.00
CA ALA A 4 72.38 -18.73 -27.85
C ALA A 4 70.84 -18.75 -27.88
N PRO A 5 70.16 -19.76 -28.44
CA PRO A 5 68.70 -19.84 -28.46
C PRO A 5 68.19 -20.42 -27.19
N VAL A 6 67.06 -19.80 -26.66
CA VAL A 6 66.27 -20.28 -25.55
C VAL A 6 65.37 -21.39 -26.06
N ALA A 7 65.47 -22.55 -25.45
CA ALA A 7 64.59 -23.69 -25.72
C ALA A 7 63.19 -23.44 -25.17
N ALA A 8 62.13 -23.58 -26.00
CA ALA A 8 60.77 -23.58 -25.62
C ALA A 8 60.40 -24.93 -24.93
N MET A 9 60.04 -24.91 -23.67
CA MET A 9 59.40 -26.02 -22.98
C MET A 9 57.91 -26.06 -23.39
N ALA A 10 57.53 -27.16 -24.03
CA ALA A 10 56.11 -27.48 -24.26
C ALA A 10 55.44 -27.81 -22.92
N ALA A 11 54.45 -27.04 -22.57
CA ALA A 11 53.58 -27.33 -21.42
C ALA A 11 52.48 -28.31 -21.85
N ASP A 12 52.43 -29.41 -21.15
CA ASP A 12 51.41 -30.45 -21.22
C ASP A 12 50.03 -29.89 -20.91
N GLN A 13 49.09 -29.92 -21.86
CA GLN A 13 47.69 -29.58 -21.70
C GLN A 13 46.93 -30.82 -21.20
N SER A 14 47.07 -31.15 -19.94
CA SER A 14 46.12 -32.07 -19.28
C SER A 14 44.80 -31.35 -19.05
N GLY A 15 43.75 -31.80 -19.75
CA GLY A 15 42.43 -31.22 -19.76
C GLY A 15 41.77 -31.07 -18.37
N THR A 16 41.51 -29.85 -18.00
CA THR A 16 40.43 -29.54 -17.04
C THR A 16 39.11 -29.62 -17.79
N ARG A 17 38.35 -30.68 -17.49
CA ARG A 17 36.94 -30.75 -17.87
C ARG A 17 36.24 -29.49 -17.31
N GLY A 18 35.78 -28.65 -18.19
CA GLY A 18 34.94 -27.54 -17.87
C GLY A 18 33.72 -28.08 -17.11
N ALA A 19 33.44 -27.50 -15.95
CA ALA A 19 32.17 -27.73 -15.28
C ALA A 19 31.06 -27.30 -16.25
N GLU A 20 30.31 -28.23 -16.78
CA GLU A 20 29.10 -27.98 -17.56
C GLU A 20 28.17 -27.18 -16.65
N THR A 21 27.94 -25.91 -16.98
CA THR A 21 26.90 -25.10 -16.41
C THR A 21 25.57 -25.85 -16.64
N PRO A 22 24.82 -26.22 -15.63
CA PRO A 22 23.55 -26.90 -15.83
C PRO A 22 22.70 -26.08 -16.80
N PRO A 23 21.96 -26.72 -17.72
CA PRO A 23 21.13 -26.02 -18.68
C PRO A 23 20.19 -25.10 -17.92
N ARG A 24 20.23 -23.81 -18.23
CA ARG A 24 19.27 -22.83 -17.70
C ARG A 24 17.90 -23.38 -18.01
N GLN A 25 17.14 -23.71 -16.98
CA GLN A 25 15.72 -24.06 -17.15
C GLN A 25 15.06 -22.89 -17.87
N PRO A 26 14.23 -23.12 -18.90
CA PRO A 26 13.55 -22.07 -19.61
C PRO A 26 12.80 -21.24 -18.57
N LEU A 27 12.93 -19.90 -18.65
CA LEU A 27 12.17 -18.96 -17.83
C LEU A 27 10.72 -19.38 -17.88
N ARG A 28 10.22 -19.97 -16.80
CA ARG A 28 8.82 -20.32 -16.68
C ARG A 28 8.04 -19.02 -16.86
N GLN A 29 7.09 -18.98 -17.78
CA GLN A 29 6.20 -17.83 -17.91
C GLN A 29 5.31 -17.79 -16.66
N PHE A 30 5.77 -17.06 -15.65
CA PHE A 30 5.07 -16.93 -14.41
C PHE A 30 4.01 -15.83 -14.52
N ASN A 31 2.85 -16.11 -13.95
CA ASN A 31 1.74 -15.20 -13.76
C ASN A 31 1.14 -14.61 -15.06
N VAL A 32 0.59 -15.47 -15.87
CA VAL A 32 -0.18 -15.06 -17.05
C VAL A 32 -1.45 -14.34 -16.57
N PRO A 33 -1.66 -13.05 -16.92
CA PRO A 33 -2.91 -12.37 -16.59
C PRO A 33 -4.11 -13.13 -17.12
N GLY A 34 -5.11 -13.37 -16.26
CA GLY A 34 -6.33 -14.11 -16.63
C GLY A 34 -6.21 -15.64 -16.60
N ALA A 35 -5.04 -16.20 -16.25
CA ALA A 35 -4.93 -17.64 -16.03
C ALA A 35 -5.76 -18.06 -14.79
N PRO A 36 -6.42 -19.23 -14.83
CA PRO A 36 -7.18 -19.73 -13.70
C PRO A 36 -6.25 -20.07 -12.53
N ASP A 37 -6.73 -19.88 -11.33
CA ASP A 37 -6.06 -20.31 -10.12
C ASP A 37 -6.05 -21.84 -10.04
N PRO A 38 -5.02 -22.46 -9.43
CA PRO A 38 -5.02 -23.87 -9.13
C PRO A 38 -6.10 -24.20 -8.08
N PRO A 39 -6.49 -25.49 -7.94
CA PRO A 39 -7.40 -25.88 -6.87
C PRO A 39 -6.81 -25.53 -5.50
N PRO A 40 -7.67 -25.26 -4.50
CA PRO A 40 -7.23 -25.01 -3.12
C PRO A 40 -6.34 -26.12 -2.58
N PRO A 41 -5.32 -25.79 -1.76
CA PRO A 41 -4.51 -26.81 -1.09
C PRO A 41 -5.35 -27.63 -0.13
N THR A 42 -5.10 -28.94 -0.07
CA THR A 42 -5.73 -29.86 0.89
C THR A 42 -4.76 -30.22 2.00
N ASP A 43 -5.29 -30.46 3.22
CA ASP A 43 -4.46 -30.89 4.35
C ASP A 43 -3.52 -32.05 4.00
N PRO A 44 -2.27 -31.99 4.45
CA PRO A 44 -1.62 -30.98 5.30
C PRO A 44 -0.98 -29.83 4.53
N ASP A 45 -1.22 -29.67 3.24
CA ASP A 45 -0.61 -28.64 2.43
C ASP A 45 -1.34 -27.31 2.61
N VAL A 46 -0.56 -26.21 2.65
CA VAL A 46 -1.06 -24.84 2.80
C VAL A 46 -0.88 -24.00 1.55
N ILE A 47 -0.19 -24.53 0.54
CA ILE A 47 0.15 -23.82 -0.69
C ILE A 47 0.13 -24.75 -1.89
N VAL A 48 -0.44 -24.27 -2.98
CA VAL A 48 -0.35 -24.90 -4.32
C VAL A 48 0.17 -23.87 -5.31
N ARG A 49 1.18 -24.26 -6.08
CA ARG A 49 1.76 -23.45 -7.15
C ARG A 49 1.46 -24.10 -8.48
N ALA A 50 0.79 -23.40 -9.39
CA ALA A 50 0.52 -23.87 -10.73
C ALA A 50 1.68 -23.55 -11.69
N GLU A 51 1.77 -24.30 -12.79
CA GLU A 51 2.80 -24.06 -13.83
C GLU A 51 2.64 -22.69 -14.51
N ASN A 52 1.42 -22.13 -14.51
CA ASN A 52 1.12 -20.79 -15.02
C ASN A 52 1.55 -19.66 -14.06
N GLY A 53 2.17 -19.99 -12.92
CA GLY A 53 2.66 -19.05 -11.91
C GLY A 53 1.59 -18.58 -10.92
N ARG A 54 0.34 -19.00 -11.05
CA ARG A 54 -0.70 -18.71 -10.07
C ARG A 54 -0.45 -19.54 -8.81
N VAL A 55 -0.75 -18.92 -7.67
CA VAL A 55 -0.54 -19.53 -6.36
C VAL A 55 -1.82 -19.38 -5.55
N VAL A 56 -2.22 -20.47 -4.92
CA VAL A 56 -3.29 -20.48 -3.93
C VAL A 56 -2.69 -20.88 -2.58
N VAL A 57 -3.03 -20.14 -1.56
CA VAL A 57 -2.63 -20.41 -0.17
C VAL A 57 -3.86 -20.51 0.70
N ARG A 58 -3.77 -21.27 1.78
CA ARG A 58 -4.85 -21.48 2.73
C ARG A 58 -4.56 -20.78 4.03
N GLY A 59 -5.56 -20.09 4.60
CA GLY A 59 -5.52 -19.54 5.96
C GLY A 59 -5.86 -20.61 7.00
N THR A 60 -5.18 -20.59 8.14
CA THR A 60 -5.45 -21.50 9.26
C THR A 60 -6.30 -20.79 10.30
N ARG A 61 -7.51 -21.29 10.55
CA ARG A 61 -8.35 -20.76 11.62
C ARG A 61 -7.85 -21.23 12.98
N LEU A 62 -7.68 -20.30 13.91
CA LEU A 62 -7.24 -20.56 15.25
C LEU A 62 -8.42 -20.63 16.22
N THR A 63 -8.35 -21.52 17.18
CA THR A 63 -9.29 -21.59 18.31
C THR A 63 -8.85 -20.75 19.50
N THR A 64 -7.56 -20.46 19.59
CA THR A 64 -6.95 -19.63 20.62
C THR A 64 -6.11 -18.54 19.95
N PRO A 65 -6.24 -17.26 20.35
CA PRO A 65 -5.43 -16.19 19.82
C PRO A 65 -3.92 -16.45 20.00
N LEU A 66 -3.10 -16.04 19.02
CA LEU A 66 -1.63 -16.09 19.17
C LEU A 66 -1.17 -15.05 20.19
N VAL A 67 -0.14 -15.39 20.92
CA VAL A 67 0.60 -14.48 21.80
C VAL A 67 1.69 -13.82 20.95
N ILE A 68 1.59 -12.52 20.72
CA ILE A 68 2.54 -11.79 19.86
C ILE A 68 3.80 -11.48 20.70
N ASP A 69 4.71 -12.43 20.80
CA ASP A 69 5.96 -12.31 21.57
C ASP A 69 7.23 -12.67 20.76
N CYS A 70 7.04 -13.23 19.55
CA CYS A 70 8.08 -13.69 18.62
C CYS A 70 8.84 -14.94 19.06
N VAL A 71 8.26 -15.70 19.99
CA VAL A 71 8.67 -17.05 20.30
C VAL A 71 7.71 -18.00 19.61
N LEU A 72 8.00 -18.41 18.40
CA LEU A 72 7.11 -19.24 17.58
C LEU A 72 7.04 -20.68 18.15
N ASP A 73 6.38 -20.85 19.29
CA ASP A 73 6.26 -22.10 20.05
C ASP A 73 4.80 -22.57 20.24
N GLU A 74 3.83 -21.84 19.68
CA GLU A 74 2.44 -22.31 19.68
C GLU A 74 2.24 -23.53 18.77
N PRO A 75 1.23 -24.36 19.06
CA PRO A 75 0.93 -25.58 18.28
C PRO A 75 0.80 -25.34 16.76
N LEU A 76 0.37 -24.16 16.35
CA LEU A 76 0.29 -23.77 14.94
C LEU A 76 1.60 -24.04 14.19
N TYR A 77 2.73 -23.72 14.77
CA TYR A 77 4.05 -23.79 14.10
C TYR A 77 4.59 -25.20 13.95
N ASP A 78 4.10 -26.14 14.78
CA ASP A 78 4.43 -27.56 14.71
C ASP A 78 3.45 -28.35 13.84
N GLU A 79 2.16 -27.96 13.86
CA GLU A 79 1.09 -28.69 13.18
C GLU A 79 0.90 -28.26 11.73
N VAL A 80 1.16 -26.99 11.42
CA VAL A 80 0.91 -26.39 10.09
C VAL A 80 2.22 -26.19 9.35
N LYS A 81 2.32 -26.76 8.14
CA LYS A 81 3.49 -26.55 7.29
C LYS A 81 3.67 -25.07 6.96
N PRO A 82 4.90 -24.55 6.99
CA PRO A 82 5.16 -23.18 6.58
C PRO A 82 5.02 -23.02 5.06
N ILE A 83 4.64 -21.84 4.66
CA ILE A 83 4.77 -21.35 3.29
C ILE A 83 6.24 -21.01 3.07
N SER A 84 6.86 -21.59 2.04
CA SER A 84 8.27 -21.39 1.70
C SER A 84 8.45 -21.10 0.20
N ASP A 85 9.70 -21.20 -0.29
CA ASP A 85 10.05 -21.08 -1.70
C ASP A 85 9.68 -19.71 -2.29
N PHE A 86 10.12 -18.65 -1.62
CA PHE A 86 9.99 -17.30 -2.11
C PHE A 86 10.85 -17.11 -3.38
N ILE A 87 10.34 -16.30 -4.32
CA ILE A 87 10.91 -16.09 -5.64
C ILE A 87 11.51 -14.69 -5.73
N GLN A 88 12.72 -14.59 -6.25
CA GLN A 88 13.40 -13.32 -6.45
C GLN A 88 12.74 -12.50 -7.57
N THR A 89 12.52 -11.21 -7.28
CA THR A 89 12.26 -10.19 -8.29
C THR A 89 13.58 -9.56 -8.74
N VAL A 90 14.48 -9.29 -7.81
CA VAL A 90 15.84 -8.74 -8.00
C VAL A 90 16.78 -9.44 -7.01
N PRO A 91 18.04 -9.70 -7.33
CA PRO A 91 18.72 -9.42 -8.60
C PRO A 91 18.44 -10.46 -9.70
N ASN A 92 18.08 -11.70 -9.32
CA ASN A 92 17.94 -12.82 -10.24
C ASN A 92 16.46 -13.16 -10.40
N GLU A 93 15.81 -12.48 -11.33
CA GLU A 93 14.37 -12.64 -11.60
C GLU A 93 13.98 -14.10 -11.83
N GLY A 94 13.00 -14.58 -11.03
CA GLY A 94 12.46 -15.94 -11.17
C GLY A 94 13.25 -17.04 -10.46
N GLU A 95 14.41 -16.73 -9.88
CA GLU A 95 15.15 -17.69 -9.05
C GLU A 95 14.56 -17.79 -7.64
N LEU A 96 14.87 -18.88 -6.94
CA LEU A 96 14.51 -19.00 -5.53
C LEU A 96 15.29 -18.00 -4.67
N ALA A 97 14.72 -17.61 -3.55
CA ALA A 97 15.37 -16.76 -2.57
C ALA A 97 16.71 -17.34 -2.11
N SER A 98 17.73 -16.49 -1.96
CA SER A 98 19.05 -16.90 -1.50
C SER A 98 19.08 -17.30 -0.02
N GLU A 99 18.13 -16.81 0.77
CA GLU A 99 17.94 -17.14 2.18
C GLU A 99 16.51 -17.67 2.39
N ARG A 100 16.38 -18.72 3.17
CA ARG A 100 15.11 -19.37 3.46
C ARG A 100 14.17 -18.41 4.19
N THR A 101 12.91 -18.44 3.83
CA THR A 101 11.81 -17.74 4.50
C THR A 101 10.68 -18.72 4.72
N GLU A 102 10.18 -18.79 5.93
CA GLU A 102 9.03 -19.60 6.31
C GLU A 102 7.97 -18.69 6.88
N ALA A 103 6.75 -18.78 6.36
CA ALA A 103 5.65 -17.92 6.78
C ALA A 103 4.41 -18.74 7.09
N TRP A 104 3.61 -18.28 8.04
CA TRP A 104 2.31 -18.83 8.41
C TRP A 104 1.25 -17.75 8.32
N ILE A 105 0.09 -18.13 7.82
CA ILE A 105 -1.09 -17.29 7.72
C ILE A 105 -2.18 -17.92 8.58
N SER A 106 -2.63 -17.19 9.57
CA SER A 106 -3.69 -17.66 10.46
C SER A 106 -4.65 -16.53 10.84
N TYR A 107 -5.79 -16.88 11.40
CA TYR A 107 -6.78 -15.92 11.85
C TYR A 107 -7.67 -16.48 12.94
N ASP A 108 -8.25 -15.62 13.75
CA ASP A 108 -9.30 -15.93 14.71
C ASP A 108 -10.54 -15.05 14.45
N ASP A 109 -11.41 -14.88 15.42
CA ASP A 109 -12.60 -14.03 15.30
C ASP A 109 -12.28 -12.52 15.39
N THR A 110 -11.06 -12.14 15.72
CA THR A 110 -10.68 -10.75 16.01
C THR A 110 -9.53 -10.24 15.16
N ASN A 111 -8.60 -11.10 14.80
CA ASN A 111 -7.36 -10.73 14.15
C ASN A 111 -7.01 -11.65 12.98
N PHE A 112 -6.37 -11.07 12.01
CA PHE A 112 -5.60 -11.76 11.00
C PHE A 112 -4.12 -11.75 11.44
N TYR A 113 -3.46 -12.91 11.40
CA TYR A 113 -2.08 -13.07 11.85
C TYR A 113 -1.15 -13.45 10.70
N LEU A 114 0.04 -12.89 10.73
CA LEU A 114 1.16 -13.25 9.86
C LEU A 114 2.38 -13.49 10.72
N SER A 115 2.91 -14.70 10.67
CA SER A 115 4.15 -15.07 11.37
C SER A 115 5.21 -15.49 10.36
N CYS A 116 6.47 -15.22 10.67
CA CYS A 116 7.56 -15.52 9.75
C CYS A 116 8.86 -15.85 10.48
N LYS A 117 9.58 -16.87 9.99
CA LYS A 117 11.00 -17.12 10.25
C LYS A 117 11.81 -16.69 9.03
N CYS A 118 12.59 -15.64 9.18
CA CYS A 118 13.50 -15.12 8.19
C CYS A 118 14.92 -15.65 8.50
N TYR A 119 15.31 -16.77 7.88
CA TYR A 119 16.66 -17.28 8.02
C TYR A 119 17.66 -16.35 7.34
N ASP A 120 18.85 -16.21 7.90
CA ASP A 120 19.92 -15.42 7.32
C ASP A 120 21.28 -16.03 7.69
N SER A 121 22.08 -16.31 6.66
CA SER A 121 23.42 -16.88 6.83
C SER A 121 24.44 -15.88 7.36
N ALA A 122 24.12 -14.58 7.35
CA ALA A 122 24.96 -13.54 7.91
C ALA A 122 24.65 -13.32 9.39
N PRO A 123 25.66 -12.94 10.19
CA PRO A 123 25.44 -12.59 11.58
C PRO A 123 24.61 -11.31 11.72
N PRO A 124 23.95 -11.11 12.87
CA PRO A 124 23.03 -9.97 13.07
C PRO A 124 23.63 -8.57 12.87
N GLU A 125 24.94 -8.41 13.02
CA GLU A 125 25.67 -7.15 12.79
C GLU A 125 25.74 -6.75 11.31
N ASP A 126 25.59 -7.72 10.40
CA ASP A 126 25.61 -7.50 8.95
C ASP A 126 24.21 -7.25 8.38
N TRP A 127 23.16 -7.39 9.20
CA TRP A 127 21.82 -7.06 8.78
C TRP A 127 21.64 -5.55 8.67
N THR A 128 20.97 -5.12 7.63
CA THR A 128 20.63 -3.71 7.49
C THR A 128 19.37 -3.41 8.27
N ALA A 129 19.49 -3.02 9.53
CA ALA A 129 18.39 -2.68 10.41
C ALA A 129 18.78 -1.50 11.30
N ASN A 130 18.44 -0.29 10.85
CA ASN A 130 18.87 0.97 11.47
C ASN A 130 17.73 2.01 11.64
N GLU A 131 16.50 1.65 11.29
CA GLU A 131 15.35 2.54 11.42
C GLU A 131 14.39 2.01 12.49
N TYR A 132 13.98 2.89 13.41
CA TYR A 132 13.04 2.59 14.50
C TYR A 132 11.71 3.34 14.36
N ARG A 133 11.69 4.40 13.57
CA ARG A 133 10.51 5.26 13.43
C ARG A 133 9.48 4.61 12.53
N ARG A 134 8.22 4.81 12.89
CA ARG A 134 7.08 4.37 12.08
C ARG A 134 6.98 5.18 10.77
N ASP A 135 6.56 4.54 9.71
CA ASP A 135 6.15 5.12 8.41
C ASP A 135 7.21 5.95 7.70
N THR A 136 8.49 5.73 8.01
CA THR A 136 9.56 6.44 7.33
C THR A 136 9.96 5.76 6.02
N ASN A 137 10.34 6.57 5.02
CA ASN A 137 10.90 6.07 3.77
C ASN A 137 12.24 5.32 3.99
N GLN A 138 12.96 5.64 5.07
CA GLN A 138 14.21 4.99 5.44
C GLN A 138 14.01 3.51 5.78
N LEU A 139 12.85 3.14 6.33
CA LEU A 139 12.53 1.76 6.68
C LEU A 139 12.67 0.80 5.47
N ARG A 140 12.37 1.30 4.28
CA ARG A 140 12.50 0.51 3.03
C ARG A 140 13.93 0.22 2.61
N GLN A 141 14.89 0.85 3.24
CA GLN A 141 16.32 0.56 3.06
C GLN A 141 16.84 -0.50 4.02
N ASN A 142 15.98 -1.04 4.89
CA ASN A 142 16.31 -2.09 5.83
C ASN A 142 15.97 -3.48 5.28
N ASP A 143 16.50 -4.51 5.92
CA ASP A 143 15.95 -5.85 5.83
C ASP A 143 14.50 -5.80 6.31
N MET A 144 13.60 -6.43 5.59
CA MET A 144 12.16 -6.31 5.85
C MET A 144 11.42 -7.59 5.56
N PHE A 145 10.32 -7.77 6.29
CA PHE A 145 9.24 -8.67 5.94
C PHE A 145 7.92 -7.91 5.93
N GLY A 146 7.05 -8.22 4.98
CA GLY A 146 5.75 -7.56 4.89
C GLY A 146 4.78 -8.25 3.95
N ALA A 147 3.53 -7.80 4.01
CA ALA A 147 2.44 -8.34 3.23
C ALA A 147 1.57 -7.25 2.61
N LEU A 148 1.05 -7.52 1.43
CA LEU A 148 -0.09 -6.82 0.83
C LEU A 148 -1.31 -7.74 0.97
N LEU A 149 -2.41 -7.20 1.49
CA LEU A 149 -3.71 -7.84 1.63
C LEU A 149 -4.72 -7.14 0.72
N ASP A 150 -5.18 -7.82 -0.32
CA ASP A 150 -6.30 -7.41 -1.16
C ASP A 150 -7.57 -8.09 -0.64
N THR A 151 -8.20 -7.45 0.32
CA THR A 151 -9.34 -8.01 1.09
C THR A 151 -10.67 -8.01 0.33
N PHE A 152 -10.73 -7.37 -0.83
CA PHE A 152 -11.88 -7.39 -1.74
C PHE A 152 -11.64 -8.25 -2.98
N HIS A 153 -10.42 -8.80 -3.10
CA HIS A 153 -9.99 -9.63 -4.22
C HIS A 153 -10.22 -8.95 -5.58
N ASP A 154 -10.03 -7.61 -5.60
CA ASP A 154 -10.21 -6.79 -6.81
C ASP A 154 -8.95 -6.72 -7.69
N ARG A 155 -7.83 -7.31 -7.21
CA ARG A 155 -6.52 -7.39 -7.87
C ARG A 155 -5.92 -6.01 -8.24
N ARG A 156 -6.31 -4.96 -7.51
CA ARG A 156 -5.89 -3.57 -7.78
C ARG A 156 -5.56 -2.78 -6.54
N ASN A 157 -6.27 -3.04 -5.46
CA ASN A 157 -6.17 -2.29 -4.22
C ASN A 157 -5.76 -3.22 -3.08
N GLY A 158 -5.24 -2.65 -2.00
CA GLY A 158 -4.89 -3.47 -0.84
C GLY A 158 -4.29 -2.67 0.30
N PHE A 159 -4.09 -3.36 1.40
CA PHE A 159 -3.46 -2.87 2.61
C PHE A 159 -2.07 -3.48 2.71
N ASN A 160 -1.04 -2.65 2.81
CA ASN A 160 0.35 -3.10 2.91
C ASN A 160 0.88 -2.85 4.32
N PHE A 161 1.42 -3.90 4.93
CA PHE A 161 2.02 -3.88 6.26
C PHE A 161 3.44 -4.43 6.16
N TYR A 162 4.41 -3.78 6.81
CA TYR A 162 5.79 -4.29 6.83
C TYR A 162 6.55 -3.83 8.06
N THR A 163 7.57 -4.61 8.40
CA THR A 163 8.45 -4.39 9.54
C THR A 163 9.89 -4.76 9.21
N ASN A 164 10.82 -4.31 10.02
CA ASN A 164 12.24 -4.67 9.97
C ASN A 164 12.65 -5.50 11.21
N PRO A 165 13.87 -6.04 11.29
CA PRO A 165 14.35 -6.84 12.45
C PRO A 165 14.35 -6.10 13.79
N LEU A 166 14.16 -4.77 13.80
CA LEU A 166 14.07 -3.96 15.02
C LEU A 166 12.63 -3.70 15.47
N GLY A 167 11.64 -4.21 14.72
CA GLY A 167 10.22 -4.01 15.02
C GLY A 167 9.67 -2.64 14.62
N ALA A 168 10.42 -1.85 13.86
CA ALA A 168 9.86 -0.66 13.23
C ALA A 168 8.80 -1.06 12.23
N ARG A 169 7.66 -0.39 12.24
CA ARG A 169 6.50 -0.76 11.43
C ARG A 169 6.11 0.34 10.45
N ALA A 170 5.53 -0.06 9.34
CA ALA A 170 4.91 0.86 8.42
C ALA A 170 3.70 0.22 7.75
N ASP A 171 2.73 1.04 7.43
CA ASP A 171 1.47 0.66 6.82
C ASP A 171 1.08 1.64 5.72
N GLN A 172 0.34 1.15 4.74
CA GLN A 172 -0.07 1.94 3.57
C GLN A 172 -1.33 1.36 2.96
N VAL A 173 -2.19 2.21 2.46
CA VAL A 173 -3.23 1.81 1.51
C VAL A 173 -2.65 1.91 0.09
N ILE A 174 -2.79 0.85 -0.67
CA ILE A 174 -2.41 0.81 -2.08
C ILE A 174 -3.65 0.97 -2.92
N THR A 175 -3.61 1.89 -3.87
CA THR A 175 -4.69 2.12 -4.82
C THR A 175 -4.17 1.96 -6.25
N ASN A 176 -4.90 1.20 -7.07
CA ASN A 176 -4.55 0.94 -8.48
C ASN A 176 -3.09 0.50 -8.68
N GLU A 177 -2.59 -0.40 -7.82
CA GLU A 177 -1.26 -1.04 -7.91
C GLU A 177 -0.05 -0.11 -7.90
N GLY A 178 -0.20 1.17 -7.65
CA GLY A 178 0.92 2.09 -7.81
C GLY A 178 0.89 3.33 -6.96
N ASN A 179 -0.18 3.55 -6.21
CA ASN A 179 -0.36 4.76 -5.40
C ASN A 179 -0.39 4.41 -3.92
N PRO A 180 0.79 4.23 -3.27
CA PRO A 180 0.85 4.00 -1.84
C PRO A 180 0.50 5.29 -1.09
N ASN A 181 -0.36 5.16 -0.09
CA ASN A 181 -0.66 6.23 0.85
C ASN A 181 -0.26 5.80 2.26
N ALA A 182 0.81 6.37 2.76
CA ALA A 182 1.38 6.11 4.08
C ALA A 182 0.74 6.98 5.18
N ASP A 183 -0.15 7.91 4.83
CA ASP A 183 -0.88 8.71 5.83
C ASP A 183 -2.05 7.91 6.46
N TRP A 184 -2.35 6.73 5.93
CA TRP A 184 -3.27 5.78 6.57
C TRP A 184 -2.60 5.15 7.79
N ASN A 185 -3.22 5.24 8.94
CA ASN A 185 -2.62 4.91 10.22
C ASN A 185 -3.53 3.97 11.03
N PRO A 186 -3.59 2.68 10.68
CA PRO A 186 -4.39 1.70 11.37
C PRO A 186 -3.76 1.25 12.68
N VAL A 187 -4.57 0.67 13.54
CA VAL A 187 -4.09 -0.02 14.74
C VAL A 187 -3.76 -1.45 14.38
N TRP A 188 -2.50 -1.83 14.48
CA TRP A 188 -2.02 -3.21 14.34
C TRP A 188 -0.79 -3.43 15.21
N PHE A 189 -0.48 -4.69 15.46
CA PHE A 189 0.58 -5.06 16.36
C PHE A 189 1.63 -5.86 15.61
N VAL A 190 2.89 -5.65 15.96
CA VAL A 190 4.02 -6.41 15.43
C VAL A 190 5.09 -6.51 16.49
N ARG A 191 5.71 -7.66 16.57
CA ARG A 191 6.95 -7.89 17.27
C ARG A 191 7.93 -8.60 16.37
N THR A 192 9.21 -8.44 16.68
CA THR A 192 10.31 -9.11 16.02
C THR A 192 11.23 -9.69 17.05
N GLY A 193 11.69 -10.89 16.82
CA GLY A 193 12.62 -11.62 17.67
C GLY A 193 13.86 -12.06 16.91
N ARG A 194 14.82 -12.66 17.61
CA ARG A 194 16.01 -13.24 17.00
C ARG A 194 16.15 -14.69 17.44
N PHE A 195 16.61 -15.52 16.53
CA PHE A 195 17.01 -16.91 16.82
C PHE A 195 18.37 -17.20 16.19
N ASP A 196 18.96 -18.33 16.51
CA ASP A 196 20.22 -18.74 15.90
C ASP A 196 20.02 -19.02 14.40
N GLY A 197 20.58 -18.15 13.57
CA GLY A 197 20.47 -18.20 12.10
C GLY A 197 19.36 -17.34 11.50
N GLY A 198 18.81 -16.34 12.22
CA GLY A 198 17.84 -15.43 11.64
C GLY A 198 17.01 -14.62 12.62
N TRP A 199 15.88 -14.14 12.14
CA TRP A 199 14.94 -13.35 12.94
C TRP A 199 13.50 -13.77 12.67
N THR A 200 12.63 -13.52 13.65
CA THR A 200 11.21 -13.84 13.63
C THR A 200 10.37 -12.60 13.54
N VAL A 201 9.17 -12.74 13.00
CA VAL A 201 8.12 -11.72 12.95
C VAL A 201 6.81 -12.34 13.37
N GLU A 202 6.06 -11.64 14.18
CA GLU A 202 4.64 -11.88 14.41
C GLU A 202 3.87 -10.58 14.26
N MET A 203 2.84 -10.62 13.42
CA MET A 203 1.93 -9.52 13.17
C MET A 203 0.51 -9.93 13.53
N ALA A 204 -0.20 -9.07 14.26
CA ALA A 204 -1.64 -9.19 14.46
C ALA A 204 -2.34 -7.95 13.89
N ILE A 205 -3.18 -8.17 12.91
CA ILE A 205 -3.95 -7.14 12.21
C ILE A 205 -5.41 -7.31 12.58
N PRO A 206 -5.95 -6.47 13.49
CA PRO A 206 -7.35 -6.57 13.89
C PRO A 206 -8.27 -6.37 12.68
N PHE A 207 -9.30 -7.20 12.54
CA PHE A 207 -10.27 -7.06 11.46
C PHE A 207 -10.96 -5.69 11.43
N ARG A 208 -11.09 -5.04 12.59
CA ARG A 208 -11.61 -3.67 12.68
C ARG A 208 -10.70 -2.62 12.01
N SER A 209 -9.43 -2.93 11.77
CA SER A 209 -8.44 -2.01 11.19
C SER A 209 -8.39 -2.08 9.67
N ILE A 210 -9.02 -3.08 9.07
CA ILE A 210 -9.09 -3.28 7.62
C ILE A 210 -10.54 -3.45 7.19
N ARG A 211 -10.81 -3.17 5.92
CA ARG A 211 -12.12 -3.45 5.33
C ARG A 211 -12.08 -4.77 4.58
N TYR A 212 -13.14 -5.54 4.70
CA TYR A 212 -13.25 -6.84 4.04
C TYR A 212 -14.71 -7.25 3.85
N VAL A 213 -14.95 -8.24 3.01
CA VAL A 213 -16.24 -8.90 2.90
C VAL A 213 -16.31 -9.99 3.95
N SER A 214 -17.35 -9.98 4.80
CA SER A 214 -17.55 -11.00 5.83
C SER A 214 -18.30 -12.22 5.30
N GLY A 215 -18.16 -13.35 5.97
CA GLY A 215 -18.86 -14.59 5.67
C GLY A 215 -17.91 -15.76 5.54
N ALA A 216 -18.50 -16.94 5.27
CA ALA A 216 -17.76 -18.16 5.00
C ALA A 216 -17.14 -18.14 3.60
N ASP A 217 -16.12 -18.95 3.39
CA ASP A 217 -15.48 -19.19 2.10
C ASP A 217 -15.05 -17.89 1.38
N GLN A 218 -14.53 -16.92 2.13
CA GLN A 218 -14.03 -15.68 1.54
C GLN A 218 -12.65 -15.89 0.91
N GLU A 219 -12.42 -15.19 -0.19
CA GLU A 219 -11.14 -15.18 -0.89
C GLU A 219 -10.51 -13.78 -0.83
N TRP A 220 -9.23 -13.72 -0.47
CA TRP A 220 -8.42 -12.50 -0.53
C TRP A 220 -7.27 -12.65 -1.51
N GLY A 221 -6.71 -11.54 -1.96
CA GLY A 221 -5.36 -11.53 -2.53
C GLY A 221 -4.32 -11.35 -1.43
N ILE A 222 -3.24 -12.11 -1.47
CA ILE A 222 -2.12 -11.95 -0.55
C ILE A 222 -0.79 -11.98 -1.27
N GLN A 223 0.08 -11.02 -0.98
CA GLN A 223 1.47 -11.05 -1.39
C GLN A 223 2.36 -10.90 -0.18
N LEU A 224 3.28 -11.84 0.01
CA LEU A 224 4.32 -11.76 1.03
C LEU A 224 5.63 -11.34 0.37
N ARG A 225 6.40 -10.49 1.05
CA ARG A 225 7.69 -10.01 0.56
C ARG A 225 8.72 -9.98 1.67
N ARG A 226 9.93 -10.41 1.32
CA ARG A 226 11.14 -10.20 2.13
C ARG A 226 12.17 -9.40 1.33
N SER A 227 12.92 -8.51 1.98
CA SER A 227 14.12 -7.91 1.43
C SER A 227 15.35 -8.33 2.23
N ILE A 228 16.43 -8.64 1.52
CA ILE A 228 17.75 -8.97 2.06
C ILE A 228 18.71 -7.91 1.52
N ARG A 229 18.91 -6.83 2.29
CA ARG A 229 19.55 -5.61 1.80
C ARG A 229 21.02 -5.79 1.45
N ARG A 230 21.76 -6.57 2.24
CA ARG A 230 23.17 -6.88 1.96
C ARG A 230 23.38 -7.51 0.58
N ARG A 231 22.36 -8.22 0.05
CA ARG A 231 22.35 -8.84 -1.29
C ARG A 231 21.61 -8.02 -2.33
N ASN A 232 21.03 -6.88 -1.95
CA ASN A 232 20.08 -6.10 -2.75
C ASN A 232 18.97 -6.98 -3.34
N GLU A 233 18.51 -7.94 -2.57
CA GLU A 233 17.55 -8.96 -2.97
C GLU A 233 16.15 -8.64 -2.47
N TRP A 234 15.18 -8.83 -3.35
CA TRP A 234 13.75 -8.71 -3.07
C TRP A 234 13.04 -9.97 -3.51
N THR A 235 12.41 -10.65 -2.57
CA THR A 235 11.73 -11.91 -2.81
C THR A 235 10.26 -11.82 -2.48
N HIS A 236 9.44 -12.58 -3.19
CA HIS A 236 7.98 -12.57 -3.08
C HIS A 236 7.43 -13.99 -3.01
N LEU A 237 6.23 -14.12 -2.45
CA LEU A 237 5.49 -15.37 -2.44
C LEU A 237 5.18 -15.86 -3.87
N THR A 238 4.80 -14.94 -4.75
CA THR A 238 4.55 -15.20 -6.16
C THR A 238 5.60 -14.52 -7.03
N TYR A 239 5.66 -14.90 -8.28
CA TYR A 239 6.50 -14.22 -9.25
C TYR A 239 6.01 -12.78 -9.51
N VAL A 240 6.92 -11.83 -9.45
CA VAL A 240 6.72 -10.42 -9.82
C VAL A 240 7.85 -9.99 -10.74
N PRO A 241 7.57 -9.43 -11.93
CA PRO A 241 8.61 -9.04 -12.87
C PRO A 241 9.57 -7.99 -12.30
N ALA A 242 10.87 -8.12 -12.60
CA ALA A 242 11.91 -7.16 -12.17
C ALA A 242 11.66 -5.73 -12.67
N ALA A 243 10.97 -5.58 -13.80
CA ALA A 243 10.57 -4.29 -14.35
C ALA A 243 9.68 -3.46 -13.40
N THR A 244 9.04 -4.10 -12.41
CA THR A 244 8.24 -3.40 -11.39
C THR A 244 9.10 -2.72 -10.33
N GLY A 245 10.39 -3.03 -10.24
CA GLY A 245 11.34 -2.55 -9.25
C GLY A 245 11.19 -3.24 -7.88
N GLY A 246 12.29 -3.45 -7.16
CA GLY A 246 12.28 -4.18 -5.88
C GLY A 246 11.38 -3.56 -4.81
N VAL A 247 11.38 -2.24 -4.69
CA VAL A 247 10.63 -1.53 -3.64
C VAL A 247 9.13 -1.48 -3.92
N THR A 248 8.71 -1.30 -5.16
CA THR A 248 7.31 -1.12 -5.57
C THR A 248 6.62 -2.42 -5.97
N SER A 249 7.39 -3.51 -6.11
CA SER A 249 6.89 -4.82 -6.52
C SER A 249 5.78 -5.37 -5.64
N ILE A 250 5.83 -5.12 -4.32
CA ILE A 250 4.78 -5.53 -3.38
C ILE A 250 3.41 -4.93 -3.70
N PHE A 251 3.35 -3.78 -4.39
CA PHE A 251 2.10 -3.09 -4.69
C PHE A 251 1.30 -3.74 -5.84
N ARG A 252 1.87 -4.75 -6.49
CA ARG A 252 1.20 -5.49 -7.57
C ARG A 252 0.18 -6.47 -7.05
N ALA A 253 -1.02 -5.97 -6.75
CA ALA A 253 -2.14 -6.80 -6.30
C ALA A 253 -2.55 -7.85 -7.34
N SER A 254 -2.40 -7.55 -8.64
CA SER A 254 -2.65 -8.49 -9.73
C SER A 254 -1.73 -9.71 -9.71
N ALA A 255 -0.54 -9.58 -9.11
CA ALA A 255 0.42 -10.67 -8.93
C ALA A 255 0.24 -11.44 -7.61
N ALA A 256 -0.65 -11.00 -6.72
CA ALA A 256 -0.87 -11.64 -5.43
C ALA A 256 -1.41 -13.07 -5.58
N ALA A 257 -1.06 -13.94 -4.64
CA ALA A 257 -1.68 -15.25 -4.48
C ALA A 257 -3.15 -15.11 -4.06
N THR A 258 -3.95 -16.13 -4.32
CA THR A 258 -5.30 -16.22 -3.77
C THR A 258 -5.24 -16.91 -2.41
N LEU A 259 -5.70 -16.23 -1.38
CA LEU A 259 -5.84 -16.77 -0.02
C LEU A 259 -7.28 -17.24 0.16
N VAL A 260 -7.43 -18.50 0.49
CA VAL A 260 -8.73 -19.20 0.64
C VAL A 260 -8.94 -19.72 2.06
N ASP A 261 -10.07 -20.36 2.29
CA ASP A 261 -10.50 -20.90 3.60
C ASP A 261 -10.61 -19.82 4.69
N LEU A 262 -11.15 -18.67 4.31
CA LEU A 262 -11.39 -17.58 5.25
C LEU A 262 -12.85 -17.55 5.68
N ASP A 263 -13.10 -18.00 6.89
CA ASP A 263 -14.37 -17.85 7.61
C ASP A 263 -14.32 -16.57 8.44
N LEU A 264 -14.71 -15.47 7.80
CA LEU A 264 -14.50 -14.14 8.39
C LEU A 264 -15.70 -13.71 9.25
N PRO A 265 -15.45 -13.16 10.44
CA PRO A 265 -16.50 -12.69 11.30
C PRO A 265 -17.35 -11.63 10.60
N PRO A 266 -18.64 -11.47 11.01
CA PRO A 266 -19.44 -10.36 10.51
C PRO A 266 -18.67 -9.06 10.71
N ALA A 267 -18.52 -8.30 9.62
CA ALA A 267 -17.95 -6.96 9.73
C ALA A 267 -18.76 -6.22 10.80
N ALA A 268 -18.14 -5.92 11.92
CA ALA A 268 -18.79 -5.19 12.98
C ALA A 268 -19.38 -3.92 12.35
N LYS A 269 -20.60 -3.56 12.73
CA LYS A 269 -21.14 -2.23 12.42
C LYS A 269 -20.28 -1.23 13.18
N ASN A 270 -19.08 -0.99 12.65
CA ASN A 270 -18.10 -0.17 13.32
C ASN A 270 -18.55 1.27 13.21
N ILE A 271 -18.93 1.82 14.33
CA ILE A 271 -19.00 3.26 14.52
C ILE A 271 -17.65 3.66 15.07
N GLU A 272 -16.87 4.35 14.29
CA GLU A 272 -15.62 4.96 14.73
C GLU A 272 -15.87 6.46 14.92
N LEU A 273 -15.53 6.97 16.09
CA LEU A 273 -15.64 8.39 16.41
C LEU A 273 -14.24 8.91 16.74
N LYS A 274 -13.79 9.92 16.02
CA LYS A 274 -12.50 10.60 16.23
C LYS A 274 -12.75 12.06 16.64
N PRO A 275 -13.01 12.36 17.91
CA PRO A 275 -13.03 13.74 18.38
C PRO A 275 -11.62 14.30 18.42
N TYR A 276 -11.45 15.56 18.09
CA TYR A 276 -10.16 16.26 18.18
C TYR A 276 -10.35 17.70 18.63
N ALA A 277 -9.30 18.24 19.21
CA ALA A 277 -9.19 19.65 19.58
C ALA A 277 -7.80 20.16 19.16
N ILE A 278 -7.78 21.34 18.57
CA ILE A 278 -6.57 21.96 18.07
C ILE A 278 -6.45 23.34 18.66
N SER A 279 -5.26 23.67 19.13
CA SER A 279 -4.91 25.05 19.51
C SER A 279 -3.77 25.54 18.63
N LYS A 280 -3.89 26.75 18.10
CA LYS A 280 -2.90 27.39 17.22
C LYS A 280 -2.49 28.73 17.83
N LEU A 281 -1.21 28.90 18.05
CA LEU A 281 -0.64 30.18 18.47
C LEU A 281 0.03 30.84 17.25
N THR A 282 -0.51 31.96 16.80
CA THR A 282 -0.02 32.66 15.60
C THR A 282 0.67 33.95 15.97
N THR A 283 1.90 34.15 15.44
CA THR A 283 2.60 35.42 15.43
C THR A 283 2.95 35.76 13.99
N ASP A 284 2.33 36.79 13.45
CA ASP A 284 2.59 37.28 12.10
C ASP A 284 2.76 38.80 12.12
N LYS A 285 4.02 39.22 11.97
CA LYS A 285 4.42 40.62 11.98
C LYS A 285 4.47 41.25 10.59
N VAL A 286 4.25 40.47 9.54
CA VAL A 286 4.33 40.92 8.14
C VAL A 286 2.95 41.34 7.60
N ARG A 287 1.87 40.94 8.26
CA ARG A 287 0.52 41.38 7.91
C ARG A 287 0.32 42.87 8.05
N ALA A 288 -0.58 43.44 7.26
CA ALA A 288 -1.00 44.84 7.36
C ALA A 288 -1.45 45.22 8.81
N ASN A 289 -2.08 44.24 9.51
CA ASN A 289 -2.34 44.32 10.94
C ASN A 289 -1.51 43.21 11.64
N PRO A 290 -0.36 43.57 12.22
CA PRO A 290 0.48 42.57 12.88
C PRO A 290 -0.22 41.90 14.04
N VAL A 291 -0.12 40.58 14.11
CA VAL A 291 -0.70 39.76 15.18
C VAL A 291 0.45 39.12 15.96
N SER A 292 0.36 39.13 17.28
CA SER A 292 1.37 38.53 18.15
C SER A 292 0.67 37.67 19.19
N ASN A 293 1.06 36.38 19.27
CA ASN A 293 0.53 35.44 20.25
C ASN A 293 -1.02 35.27 20.19
N ASP A 294 -1.60 35.31 19.00
CA ASP A 294 -3.01 35.08 18.81
C ASP A 294 -3.29 33.58 18.97
N LEU A 295 -4.04 33.26 20.03
CA LEU A 295 -4.42 31.89 20.35
C LEU A 295 -5.81 31.61 19.80
N THR A 296 -5.87 30.74 18.82
CA THR A 296 -7.14 30.19 18.31
C THR A 296 -7.28 28.74 18.75
N ALA A 297 -8.48 28.35 19.14
CA ALA A 297 -8.79 26.97 19.48
C ALA A 297 -10.01 26.52 18.67
N THR A 298 -9.94 25.32 18.12
CA THR A 298 -11.02 24.68 17.37
C THR A 298 -11.19 23.24 17.84
N ALA A 299 -12.41 22.73 17.78
CA ALA A 299 -12.70 21.33 18.04
C ALA A 299 -13.59 20.78 16.93
N GLY A 300 -13.42 19.54 16.62
CA GLY A 300 -14.19 18.86 15.58
C GLY A 300 -14.34 17.38 15.87
N ILE A 301 -15.05 16.70 15.01
CA ILE A 301 -15.29 15.28 15.12
C ILE A 301 -15.44 14.66 13.74
N ASP A 302 -14.73 13.55 13.53
CA ASP A 302 -14.95 12.66 12.41
C ASP A 302 -15.68 11.41 12.91
N ALA A 303 -16.67 10.97 12.16
CA ALA A 303 -17.44 9.77 12.44
C ALA A 303 -17.45 8.87 11.19
N LYS A 304 -17.18 7.59 11.38
CA LYS A 304 -17.26 6.59 10.33
C LYS A 304 -18.29 5.54 10.72
N TYR A 305 -19.13 5.20 9.77
CA TYR A 305 -20.18 4.20 9.94
C TYR A 305 -20.20 3.21 8.78
N GLY A 306 -19.99 1.94 9.07
CA GLY A 306 -20.20 0.86 8.11
C GLY A 306 -21.69 0.63 7.87
N ILE A 307 -22.21 1.09 6.72
CA ILE A 307 -23.62 0.87 6.34
C ILE A 307 -23.84 -0.63 6.13
N ASN A 308 -22.92 -1.26 5.42
CA ASN A 308 -22.84 -2.71 5.25
C ASN A 308 -21.37 -3.10 4.97
N ALA A 309 -21.11 -4.38 4.67
CA ALA A 309 -19.76 -4.87 4.40
C ALA A 309 -19.04 -4.09 3.27
N ASN A 310 -19.79 -3.58 2.31
CA ASN A 310 -19.26 -2.98 1.09
C ASN A 310 -19.41 -1.46 1.01
N LEU A 311 -20.18 -0.84 1.92
CA LEU A 311 -20.46 0.59 1.90
C LEU A 311 -20.18 1.21 3.26
N THR A 312 -19.44 2.31 3.24
CA THR A 312 -19.15 3.10 4.44
C THR A 312 -19.59 4.54 4.24
N ALA A 313 -20.18 5.11 5.28
CA ALA A 313 -20.45 6.53 5.41
C ALA A 313 -19.41 7.15 6.35
N ASP A 314 -18.76 8.20 5.90
CA ASP A 314 -17.88 9.04 6.71
C ASP A 314 -18.54 10.41 6.85
N LEU A 315 -18.56 10.94 8.06
CA LEU A 315 -19.10 12.26 8.41
C LEU A 315 -17.99 13.06 9.08
N THR A 316 -17.90 14.33 8.80
CA THR A 316 -16.96 15.25 9.45
C THR A 316 -17.65 16.54 9.83
N VAL A 317 -17.30 17.07 10.98
CA VAL A 317 -17.70 18.41 11.43
C VAL A 317 -16.45 19.13 11.88
N ASN A 318 -16.20 20.30 11.31
CA ASN A 318 -15.04 21.15 11.62
C ASN A 318 -13.71 20.44 11.30
N THR A 319 -13.55 19.89 10.11
CA THR A 319 -12.39 19.05 9.68
C THR A 319 -11.05 19.63 10.11
N ASP A 320 -10.16 18.77 10.62
CA ASP A 320 -8.81 19.14 11.02
C ASP A 320 -7.94 19.56 9.81
N PHE A 321 -7.37 20.76 9.88
CA PHE A 321 -6.42 21.30 8.90
C PHE A 321 -4.96 21.32 9.40
N ALA A 322 -4.68 20.91 10.64
CA ALA A 322 -3.32 20.97 11.20
C ALA A 322 -2.30 20.23 10.34
N GLN A 323 -2.69 19.11 9.75
CA GLN A 323 -1.82 18.31 8.87
C GLN A 323 -1.57 18.96 7.51
N VAL A 324 -2.46 19.84 7.05
CA VAL A 324 -2.27 20.58 5.78
C VAL A 324 -1.20 21.66 5.90
N GLN A 325 -0.99 22.18 7.10
CA GLN A 325 0.00 23.24 7.38
C GLN A 325 1.44 22.73 7.43
N VAL A 326 1.65 21.43 7.58
CA VAL A 326 2.97 20.79 7.70
C VAL A 326 3.55 20.38 6.34
N ASP A 327 3.11 21.00 5.25
CA ASP A 327 3.71 20.74 3.96
C ASP A 327 5.13 21.32 3.88
N GLU A 328 6.04 20.49 3.36
CA GLU A 328 7.39 20.92 3.10
C GLU A 328 7.41 22.07 2.07
N GLN A 329 8.10 23.16 2.40
CA GLN A 329 8.29 24.25 1.45
C GLN A 329 9.11 23.75 0.26
N GLN A 330 8.49 23.75 -0.91
CA GLN A 330 9.16 23.38 -2.17
C GLN A 330 9.31 24.62 -3.03
N VAL A 331 10.52 24.82 -3.56
CA VAL A 331 10.78 25.88 -4.55
C VAL A 331 10.20 25.41 -5.89
N ASN A 332 9.13 26.04 -6.32
CA ASN A 332 8.51 25.72 -7.61
C ASN A 332 9.23 26.44 -8.76
N LEU A 333 10.08 25.72 -9.46
CA LEU A 333 10.78 26.23 -10.66
C LEU A 333 9.99 25.95 -11.96
N THR A 334 8.78 25.38 -11.85
CA THR A 334 7.95 25.04 -12.99
C THR A 334 6.75 25.99 -13.12
N ARG A 335 6.18 26.09 -14.30
CA ARG A 335 4.94 26.85 -14.57
C ARG A 335 3.67 26.18 -14.03
N PHE A 336 3.78 24.95 -13.49
CA PHE A 336 2.64 24.21 -12.97
C PHE A 336 2.58 24.34 -11.44
N PRO A 337 1.38 24.41 -10.86
CA PRO A 337 1.25 24.45 -9.41
C PRO A 337 1.81 23.17 -8.78
N VAL A 338 2.48 23.30 -7.66
CA VAL A 338 2.93 22.15 -6.86
C VAL A 338 1.69 21.44 -6.31
N VAL A 339 1.59 20.14 -6.52
CA VAL A 339 0.50 19.32 -6.02
C VAL A 339 1.01 18.53 -4.82
N PHE A 340 0.54 18.87 -3.63
CA PHE A 340 0.84 18.14 -2.40
C PHE A 340 -0.14 16.96 -2.24
N PRO A 341 0.27 15.84 -1.67
CA PRO A 341 -0.62 14.71 -1.40
C PRO A 341 -1.72 15.09 -0.38
N GLU A 342 -2.85 14.43 -0.43
CA GLU A 342 -3.89 14.54 0.60
C GLU A 342 -3.39 13.87 1.88
N LYS A 343 -3.52 14.53 3.03
CA LYS A 343 -3.07 14.04 4.33
C LYS A 343 -4.21 13.93 5.36
N ARG A 344 -5.36 14.53 5.08
CA ARG A 344 -6.48 14.54 6.03
C ARG A 344 -7.17 13.18 6.04
N ASP A 345 -7.26 12.56 7.20
CA ASP A 345 -7.81 11.22 7.41
C ASP A 345 -9.17 11.02 6.75
N PHE A 346 -10.04 12.01 6.86
CA PHE A 346 -11.36 11.97 6.25
C PHE A 346 -11.32 11.72 4.73
N PHE A 347 -10.31 12.22 4.02
CA PHE A 347 -10.22 12.10 2.56
C PHE A 347 -9.35 10.94 2.09
N LEU A 348 -8.61 10.28 2.98
CA LEU A 348 -7.62 9.26 2.60
C LEU A 348 -8.26 7.94 2.18
N GLU A 349 -9.19 7.44 2.95
CA GLU A 349 -9.80 6.16 2.71
C GLU A 349 -10.80 6.23 1.55
N GLY A 350 -10.76 5.27 0.61
CA GLY A 350 -11.62 5.28 -0.58
C GLY A 350 -11.28 6.39 -1.59
N ARG A 351 -10.13 7.04 -1.46
CA ARG A 351 -9.67 8.14 -2.32
C ARG A 351 -9.73 7.80 -3.81
N GLY A 352 -9.35 6.57 -4.20
CA GLY A 352 -9.35 6.13 -5.60
C GLY A 352 -10.71 6.25 -6.28
N THR A 353 -11.82 6.20 -5.52
CA THR A 353 -13.17 6.39 -6.05
C THR A 353 -13.43 7.82 -6.53
N PHE A 354 -12.70 8.80 -6.01
CA PHE A 354 -12.84 10.22 -6.34
C PHE A 354 -11.70 10.77 -7.20
N GLU A 355 -10.76 9.94 -7.62
CA GLU A 355 -9.67 10.36 -8.50
C GLU A 355 -10.10 10.26 -9.96
N PHE A 356 -10.25 11.43 -10.62
CA PHE A 356 -10.61 11.53 -12.03
C PHE A 356 -9.57 12.32 -12.81
N GLY A 357 -9.24 11.83 -13.99
CA GLY A 357 -8.25 12.42 -14.87
C GLY A 357 -6.84 11.95 -14.53
N ARG A 358 -5.91 12.87 -14.35
CA ARG A 358 -4.55 12.56 -13.91
C ARG A 358 -4.65 11.82 -12.59
N THR A 359 -4.26 10.55 -12.57
CA THR A 359 -3.95 9.90 -11.30
C THR A 359 -2.89 10.76 -10.65
N SER A 360 -3.18 11.28 -9.47
CA SER A 360 -2.24 12.10 -8.70
C SER A 360 -0.97 11.28 -8.63
N GLY A 361 -0.08 11.64 -9.56
CA GLY A 361 1.00 10.79 -9.96
C GLY A 361 1.73 10.36 -8.73
N GLN A 362 2.17 9.18 -8.78
CA GLN A 362 3.37 8.83 -8.11
C GLN A 362 4.11 10.10 -7.69
N ALA A 363 3.87 10.59 -6.50
CA ALA A 363 4.93 11.23 -5.77
C ALA A 363 5.99 10.13 -5.78
N GLY A 364 6.89 10.23 -6.74
CA GLY A 364 7.97 9.29 -6.88
C GLY A 364 8.59 9.18 -5.51
N PHE A 365 9.20 8.07 -5.20
CA PHE A 365 9.92 7.77 -3.96
C PHE A 365 10.81 8.91 -3.43
N SER A 366 11.05 9.93 -4.22
CA SER A 366 11.82 11.13 -3.97
C SER A 366 10.98 12.40 -3.74
N GLY A 367 9.65 12.29 -3.60
CA GLY A 367 8.79 13.48 -3.51
C GLY A 367 8.67 14.27 -4.82
N GLN A 368 9.31 13.83 -5.89
CA GLN A 368 9.23 14.49 -7.19
C GLN A 368 7.98 14.02 -7.93
N VAL A 369 7.11 14.95 -8.24
CA VAL A 369 5.96 14.74 -9.12
C VAL A 369 6.49 14.36 -10.49
N ASN A 370 6.15 13.16 -10.95
CA ASN A 370 6.51 12.73 -12.31
C ASN A 370 5.71 13.59 -13.32
N VAL A 371 6.35 14.60 -13.87
CA VAL A 371 5.74 15.59 -14.78
C VAL A 371 5.31 15.03 -16.13
N ASN A 372 5.57 13.74 -16.41
CA ASN A 372 5.26 13.13 -17.70
C ASN A 372 3.79 12.75 -17.89
N ASN A 373 2.95 12.85 -16.86
CA ASN A 373 1.53 12.58 -17.01
C ASN A 373 0.78 13.90 -17.34
N GLN A 374 0.55 14.15 -18.61
CA GLN A 374 -0.04 15.40 -19.12
C GLN A 374 -1.57 15.50 -18.97
N ALA A 375 -2.22 14.45 -18.47
CA ALA A 375 -3.67 14.49 -18.29
C ALA A 375 -4.06 15.49 -17.18
N PRO A 376 -5.06 16.35 -17.38
CA PRO A 376 -5.50 17.28 -16.35
C PRO A 376 -6.18 16.53 -15.20
N GLN A 377 -5.84 16.89 -13.96
CA GLN A 377 -6.56 16.40 -12.80
C GLN A 377 -7.89 17.13 -12.67
N LEU A 378 -8.98 16.42 -12.92
CA LEU A 378 -10.32 17.01 -12.95
C LEU A 378 -10.88 17.26 -11.55
N PHE A 379 -10.50 16.42 -10.57
CA PHE A 379 -10.92 16.54 -9.19
C PHE A 379 -9.80 16.15 -8.24
N PHE A 380 -9.67 16.88 -7.14
CA PHE A 380 -8.67 16.64 -6.12
C PHE A 380 -9.18 17.10 -4.75
N THR A 381 -9.31 16.18 -3.81
CA THR A 381 -9.90 16.43 -2.49
C THR A 381 -9.20 17.51 -1.71
N ARG A 382 -7.86 17.60 -1.82
CA ARG A 382 -7.07 18.59 -1.10
C ARG A 382 -7.45 20.05 -1.43
N ARG A 383 -8.07 20.31 -2.58
CA ARG A 383 -8.59 21.64 -2.91
C ARG A 383 -9.82 22.02 -2.08
N ILE A 384 -10.51 21.06 -1.48
CA ILE A 384 -11.66 21.33 -0.62
C ILE A 384 -11.12 21.94 0.67
N GLY A 385 -11.61 23.12 1.03
CA GLY A 385 -11.14 23.87 2.20
C GLY A 385 -9.83 24.63 1.99
N LEU A 386 -9.41 24.82 0.73
CA LEU A 386 -8.28 25.67 0.38
C LEU A 386 -8.68 26.65 -0.73
N ASP A 387 -8.45 27.93 -0.54
CA ASP A 387 -8.57 28.97 -1.56
C ASP A 387 -7.27 29.77 -1.67
N ASN A 388 -6.62 29.72 -2.84
CA ASN A 388 -5.34 30.41 -3.10
C ASN A 388 -4.25 30.15 -2.06
N GLY A 389 -4.19 28.91 -1.52
CA GLY A 389 -3.24 28.52 -0.48
C GLY A 389 -3.62 28.95 0.95
N ARG A 390 -4.81 29.53 1.12
CA ARG A 390 -5.39 29.86 2.42
C ARG A 390 -6.40 28.81 2.85
N GLU A 391 -6.48 28.58 4.15
CA GLU A 391 -7.44 27.67 4.74
C GLU A 391 -8.83 28.28 4.74
N VAL A 392 -9.78 27.53 4.22
CA VAL A 392 -11.22 27.81 4.30
C VAL A 392 -11.83 26.72 5.18
N SER A 393 -12.40 27.11 6.30
CA SER A 393 -12.96 26.13 7.25
C SER A 393 -14.00 25.22 6.57
N ILE A 394 -13.90 23.92 6.77
CA ILE A 394 -14.95 22.96 6.42
C ILE A 394 -15.91 22.87 7.59
N ILE A 395 -17.13 23.36 7.42
CA ILE A 395 -18.13 23.38 8.49
C ILE A 395 -18.61 21.97 8.78
N ALA A 396 -19.01 21.26 7.72
CA ALA A 396 -19.46 19.88 7.82
C ALA A 396 -19.36 19.21 6.44
N GLY A 397 -19.28 17.89 6.45
CA GLY A 397 -19.31 17.12 5.24
C GLY A 397 -19.63 15.66 5.49
N GLY A 398 -19.95 14.99 4.41
CA GLY A 398 -20.17 13.55 4.45
C GLY A 398 -19.84 12.93 3.09
N ARG A 399 -19.43 11.68 3.15
CA ARG A 399 -19.24 10.87 1.97
C ARG A 399 -19.72 9.45 2.21
N VAL A 400 -20.11 8.79 1.14
CA VAL A 400 -20.39 7.37 1.11
C VAL A 400 -19.53 6.75 0.04
N THR A 401 -18.75 5.75 0.38
CA THR A 401 -17.85 5.06 -0.54
C THR A 401 -17.99 3.55 -0.39
N GLY A 402 -17.78 2.83 -1.49
CA GLY A 402 -17.76 1.37 -1.46
C GLY A 402 -18.18 0.74 -2.79
N THR A 403 -18.67 -0.49 -2.73
CA THR A 403 -19.10 -1.25 -3.91
C THR A 403 -20.56 -1.70 -3.79
N VAL A 404 -21.28 -1.60 -4.90
CA VAL A 404 -22.66 -2.12 -5.05
C VAL A 404 -22.66 -3.07 -6.25
N GLY A 405 -22.67 -4.37 -5.97
CA GLY A 405 -22.45 -5.38 -7.00
C GLY A 405 -21.07 -5.15 -7.64
N LYS A 406 -21.01 -5.02 -8.95
CA LYS A 406 -19.78 -4.78 -9.73
C LYS A 406 -19.41 -3.30 -9.93
N TYR A 407 -20.07 -2.39 -9.24
CA TYR A 407 -19.85 -0.96 -9.40
C TYR A 407 -19.18 -0.39 -8.15
N ALA A 408 -18.10 0.37 -8.33
CA ALA A 408 -17.57 1.25 -7.30
C ALA A 408 -18.40 2.52 -7.25
N VAL A 409 -18.87 2.90 -6.05
CA VAL A 409 -19.75 4.05 -5.83
C VAL A 409 -19.09 5.00 -4.85
N GLY A 410 -19.09 6.29 -5.19
CA GLY A 410 -18.65 7.35 -4.29
C GLY A 410 -19.56 8.58 -4.44
N VAL A 411 -20.08 9.03 -3.31
CA VAL A 411 -20.86 10.26 -3.20
C VAL A 411 -20.24 11.12 -2.12
N MET A 412 -20.02 12.39 -2.38
CA MET A 412 -19.44 13.33 -1.41
C MET A 412 -20.18 14.64 -1.44
N ASN A 413 -20.48 15.19 -0.27
CA ASN A 413 -21.03 16.52 -0.07
C ASN A 413 -20.24 17.24 1.03
N MET A 414 -19.68 18.40 0.72
CA MET A 414 -18.87 19.20 1.65
C MET A 414 -19.37 20.63 1.68
N GLU A 415 -19.50 21.19 2.88
CA GLU A 415 -19.89 22.57 3.10
C GLU A 415 -18.71 23.34 3.72
N THR A 416 -18.26 24.39 3.03
CA THR A 416 -17.17 25.25 3.48
C THR A 416 -17.69 26.58 4.01
N GLY A 417 -16.92 27.20 4.89
CA GLY A 417 -17.20 28.54 5.38
C GLY A 417 -16.96 29.63 4.35
N TYR A 418 -17.14 30.86 4.78
CA TYR A 418 -16.83 32.05 4.01
C TYR A 418 -15.47 32.60 4.46
N GLU A 419 -14.67 33.08 3.50
CA GLU A 419 -13.49 33.87 3.80
C GLU A 419 -13.49 35.18 3.06
N SER A 420 -12.96 36.21 3.73
CA SER A 420 -12.68 37.50 3.11
C SER A 420 -11.33 37.45 2.39
N PRO A 421 -11.16 38.14 1.26
CA PRO A 421 -9.86 38.30 0.60
C PRO A 421 -8.76 38.83 1.51
N SER A 422 -9.12 39.47 2.62
CA SER A 422 -8.16 39.93 3.66
C SER A 422 -7.77 38.82 4.65
N GLY A 423 -8.30 37.60 4.52
CA GLY A 423 -8.04 36.49 5.42
C GLY A 423 -8.76 36.57 6.78
N VAL A 424 -9.72 37.45 6.91
CA VAL A 424 -10.59 37.55 8.09
C VAL A 424 -11.87 36.76 7.81
N ALA A 425 -12.14 35.73 8.61
CA ALA A 425 -13.39 34.98 8.51
C ALA A 425 -14.57 35.92 8.79
N ILE A 426 -15.51 36.02 7.86
CA ILE A 426 -16.72 36.81 8.01
C ILE A 426 -17.88 35.86 8.22
N GLN A 427 -18.50 35.92 9.37
CA GLN A 427 -19.65 35.07 9.75
C GLN A 427 -20.88 35.27 8.85
N ALA A 428 -21.00 36.40 8.21
CA ALA A 428 -22.06 36.65 7.24
C ALA A 428 -21.63 37.71 6.21
N CYS A 429 -21.54 37.32 4.96
CA CYS A 429 -21.43 38.26 3.85
C CYS A 429 -22.84 38.71 3.48
N ALA A 430 -23.32 39.82 4.08
CA ALA A 430 -24.54 40.49 3.66
C ALA A 430 -24.21 41.63 2.67
N PRO A 431 -25.06 41.90 1.68
CA PRO A 431 -24.86 43.05 0.80
C PRO A 431 -24.66 44.34 1.62
N PRO A 432 -23.73 45.22 1.26
CA PRO A 432 -23.09 45.39 -0.07
C PRO A 432 -21.64 44.85 -0.17
N TYR A 433 -21.25 43.82 0.56
CA TYR A 433 -19.87 43.32 0.50
C TYR A 433 -19.62 42.50 -0.77
N THR A 434 -18.89 43.09 -1.70
CA THR A 434 -18.55 42.47 -3.01
C THR A 434 -17.27 41.64 -3.00
N THR A 435 -16.60 41.50 -1.84
CA THR A 435 -15.25 40.93 -1.73
C THR A 435 -15.15 39.67 -0.89
N CYS A 436 -16.28 39.01 -0.61
CA CYS A 436 -16.30 37.76 0.15
C CYS A 436 -16.23 36.54 -0.78
N THR A 437 -15.47 35.53 -0.39
CA THR A 437 -15.52 34.23 -1.06
C THR A 437 -16.89 33.58 -0.78
N PRO A 438 -17.68 33.23 -1.80
CA PRO A 438 -19.00 32.66 -1.58
C PRO A 438 -18.88 31.28 -0.92
N ARG A 439 -19.87 30.96 -0.10
CA ARG A 439 -20.02 29.62 0.46
C ARG A 439 -20.12 28.59 -0.65
N THR A 440 -19.20 27.63 -0.68
CA THR A 440 -19.11 26.62 -1.74
C THR A 440 -19.65 25.29 -1.24
N LYS A 441 -20.66 24.77 -1.92
CA LYS A 441 -21.11 23.40 -1.73
C LYS A 441 -20.46 22.53 -2.80
N VAL A 442 -19.69 21.56 -2.38
CA VAL A 442 -19.06 20.59 -3.30
C VAL A 442 -19.88 19.31 -3.29
N HIS A 443 -20.62 19.09 -4.37
CA HIS A 443 -21.32 17.85 -4.64
C HIS A 443 -20.57 17.07 -5.70
N ARG A 444 -20.17 15.84 -5.41
CA ARG A 444 -19.52 14.96 -6.38
C ARG A 444 -20.14 13.57 -6.33
N HIS A 445 -20.49 13.10 -7.49
CA HIS A 445 -20.94 11.74 -7.72
C HIS A 445 -19.89 11.04 -8.58
N ALA A 446 -19.29 9.98 -8.05
CA ALA A 446 -18.45 9.10 -8.86
C ALA A 446 -19.39 8.20 -9.68
N GLY A 447 -19.21 8.22 -10.99
CA GLY A 447 -19.95 7.30 -11.88
C GLY A 447 -19.49 5.85 -11.68
N PRO A 448 -20.26 4.88 -12.21
CA PRO A 448 -19.90 3.49 -12.11
C PRO A 448 -18.56 3.23 -12.82
N ALA A 449 -17.57 2.77 -12.08
CA ALA A 449 -16.39 2.17 -12.67
C ALA A 449 -16.82 0.79 -13.20
N ARG A 450 -16.91 0.65 -14.53
CA ARG A 450 -17.03 -0.69 -15.12
C ARG A 450 -15.69 -1.39 -14.91
N HIS A 451 -15.69 -2.52 -14.21
CA HIS A 451 -14.57 -3.42 -14.31
C HIS A 451 -14.40 -3.78 -15.79
N PRO A 452 -13.22 -3.65 -16.38
CA PRO A 452 -13.01 -4.19 -17.71
C PRO A 452 -13.33 -5.69 -17.62
N PRO A 453 -14.03 -6.26 -18.59
CA PRO A 453 -14.26 -7.70 -18.65
C PRO A 453 -12.89 -8.39 -18.62
N PRO A 454 -12.78 -9.58 -18.05
CA PRO A 454 -11.56 -10.36 -18.16
C PRO A 454 -11.20 -10.46 -19.64
N LEU A 455 -9.92 -10.28 -19.96
CA LEU A 455 -9.39 -10.27 -21.33
C LEU A 455 -9.47 -11.69 -21.96
N ASP A 456 -10.66 -12.17 -22.23
CA ASP A 456 -10.86 -13.52 -22.79
C ASP A 456 -11.35 -13.51 -24.25
N ASP A 457 -11.34 -12.37 -24.92
CA ASP A 457 -11.70 -12.34 -26.34
C ASP A 457 -10.76 -11.43 -27.14
N ARG A 458 -9.65 -12.03 -27.59
CA ARG A 458 -8.73 -11.40 -28.55
C ARG A 458 -9.36 -11.20 -29.95
N ARG A 459 -10.60 -11.61 -30.18
CA ARG A 459 -11.26 -11.50 -31.48
C ARG A 459 -11.95 -10.15 -31.67
N ASP A 460 -12.40 -9.47 -30.62
CA ASP A 460 -13.16 -8.24 -30.77
C ASP A 460 -12.30 -6.96 -30.90
N LEU A 461 -10.98 -7.06 -30.66
CA LEU A 461 -10.07 -5.91 -30.83
C LEU A 461 -9.72 -5.62 -32.29
N HIS A 462 -9.89 -6.57 -33.21
CA HIS A 462 -9.60 -6.35 -34.63
C HIS A 462 -10.76 -5.65 -35.35
N GLU A 463 -12.00 -5.85 -34.93
CA GLU A 463 -13.18 -5.23 -35.58
C GLU A 463 -13.42 -3.78 -35.11
N SER A 464 -12.95 -3.38 -33.94
CA SER A 464 -13.14 -2.01 -33.46
C SER A 464 -12.14 -1.01 -34.05
N PHE A 465 -10.99 -1.45 -34.55
CA PHE A 465 -10.03 -0.57 -35.24
C PHE A 465 -10.42 -0.29 -36.68
N GLU A 466 -11.12 -1.19 -37.36
CA GLU A 466 -11.58 -0.95 -38.73
C GLU A 466 -12.81 -0.04 -38.85
N ARG A 467 -13.54 0.26 -37.77
CA ARG A 467 -14.66 1.20 -37.75
C ARG A 467 -14.31 2.63 -37.44
N ALA A 468 -13.10 2.94 -37.06
CA ALA A 468 -12.66 4.31 -36.78
C ALA A 468 -12.07 5.03 -38.01
N ASP A 469 -11.85 4.31 -39.13
CA ASP A 469 -11.30 4.87 -40.37
C ASP A 469 -12.30 4.92 -41.55
N ARG A 470 -13.59 4.98 -41.26
CA ARG A 470 -14.62 5.28 -42.27
C ARG A 470 -15.52 6.43 -41.88
#